data_716ba3f5125fc1d751e052a7ef82d85e
#
_entry.id   716ba3f5125fc1d751e052a7ef82d85e
#
_cell.length_a   1.000
_cell.length_b   1.000
_cell.length_c   1.000
_cell.angle_alpha   90.00
_cell.angle_beta   90.00
_cell.angle_gamma   90.00
#
_symmetry.space_group_name_H-M   'P 1'
#
loop_
_entity.id
_entity.type
_entity.pdbx_description
1 polymer ?
#
loop_
_entity_poly.entity_id
_entity_poly.type
_entity_poly.pdbx_seq_one_letter_code
_entity_poly.pdbx_strand_id
1 'polypeptide(L)'
;MKFILSSLALLSASVYANQPTLTVYTYSSFASEYGPAPKLEQNFEKECGCDVKFVPLDDSVTMFNRLRLEGSKTKADVVVGIDNFLQPXEAEKSGLFAEFEAKTKLETQQKIFFPYDTGSYAFIYDKEKLKNPPKSLKELVERQDLKVIYQDPRTSSVGRGFLMWVNQVYGDEAPTAWKTLAKHTVTVGKGWSETYGAFLKGESDLVLSYTTSPLYHKWHENTDKYVAAPFEEGHLVQVENAAIVKSSQQKALANQFLEFLHKPESQHIISYHNVMNPVLTDGVDPAFAAMPTYKTIEFTPPTTETIQKWLADWSKSW
;
A
#
# COMPACT_ATOMS: atom_id res chain seq x y z
N MET A 1 24.18 46.00 59.28
CA MET A 1 24.70 44.77 58.67
C MET A 1 23.61 44.20 57.78
N LYS A 2 23.82 44.36 56.45
CA LYS A 2 22.86 43.89 55.48
C LYS A 2 23.31 42.54 54.93
N PHE A 3 22.52 41.55 55.16
CA PHE A 3 22.78 40.23 54.58
C PHE A 3 22.14 40.18 53.15
N ILE A 4 23.02 40.02 52.20
CA ILE A 4 22.56 39.81 50.82
C ILE A 4 22.46 38.30 50.63
N LEU A 5 21.23 37.82 50.62
CA LEU A 5 20.95 36.44 50.19
C LEU A 5 20.98 36.46 48.69
N SER A 6 22.09 35.98 48.15
CA SER A 6 22.11 35.66 46.73
C SER A 6 21.40 34.32 46.58
N SER A 7 20.17 34.38 46.11
CA SER A 7 19.49 33.18 45.68
C SER A 7 20.13 32.74 44.36
N LEU A 8 20.91 31.69 44.44
CA LEU A 8 21.30 30.96 43.23
C LEU A 8 20.04 30.34 42.65
N ALA A 9 19.52 30.99 41.66
CA ALA A 9 18.54 30.35 40.81
C ALA A 9 19.29 29.27 40.06
N LEU A 10 19.15 28.05 40.50
CA LEU A 10 19.51 26.91 39.69
C LEU A 10 18.57 26.92 38.48
N LEU A 11 19.04 27.52 37.43
CA LEU A 11 18.47 27.28 36.12
C LEU A 11 18.75 25.83 35.83
N SER A 12 17.78 24.99 36.16
CA SER A 12 17.72 23.68 35.54
C SER A 12 17.50 23.96 34.07
N ALA A 13 18.57 24.00 33.33
CA ALA A 13 18.48 23.84 31.88
C ALA A 13 17.86 22.50 31.70
N SER A 14 16.55 22.50 31.47
CA SER A 14 15.92 21.33 30.91
C SER A 14 16.58 21.13 29.57
N VAL A 15 17.52 20.22 29.54
CA VAL A 15 18.06 19.73 28.33
C VAL A 15 16.86 19.01 27.67
N TYR A 16 16.16 19.74 26.82
CA TYR A 16 15.28 19.06 25.86
C TYR A 16 16.23 18.28 24.99
N ALA A 17 16.46 17.03 25.38
CA ALA A 17 17.07 16.11 24.47
C ALA A 17 16.18 16.16 23.23
N ASN A 18 16.74 16.64 22.12
CA ASN A 18 16.01 16.61 20.87
C ASN A 18 15.49 15.21 20.69
N GLN A 19 14.18 15.06 20.68
CA GLN A 19 13.58 13.77 20.44
C GLN A 19 14.02 13.30 19.06
N PRO A 20 14.43 12.03 18.93
CA PRO A 20 14.75 11.53 17.60
C PRO A 20 13.51 11.55 16.73
N THR A 21 13.73 11.78 15.44
CA THR A 21 12.66 11.74 14.45
C THR A 21 12.81 10.48 13.60
N LEU A 22 11.76 9.70 13.52
CA LEU A 22 11.69 8.57 12.60
C LEU A 22 10.92 9.03 11.36
N THR A 23 11.60 9.07 10.23
CA THR A 23 10.99 9.50 8.96
C THR A 23 10.52 8.29 8.18
N VAL A 24 9.24 8.26 7.84
CA VAL A 24 8.60 7.12 7.20
C VAL A 24 8.02 7.58 5.86
N TYR A 25 8.59 7.07 4.77
CA TYR A 25 8.04 7.29 3.43
C TYR A 25 6.90 6.32 3.20
N THR A 26 5.82 6.79 2.60
CA THR A 26 4.68 5.93 2.32
C THR A 26 3.85 6.50 1.18
N TYR A 27 2.82 5.77 0.78
CA TYR A 27 1.90 6.23 -0.26
C TYR A 27 0.80 7.09 0.36
N SER A 28 0.20 7.95 -0.48
CA SER A 28 -0.65 9.02 0.01
C SER A 28 -1.87 8.53 0.77
N SER A 29 -2.49 7.41 0.35
CA SER A 29 -3.68 6.94 1.05
C SER A 29 -3.37 6.43 2.46
N PHE A 30 -2.16 5.86 2.68
CA PHE A 30 -1.77 5.40 4.01
C PHE A 30 -1.64 6.59 4.97
N ALA A 31 -1.14 7.72 4.46
CA ALA A 31 -0.84 8.89 5.29
C ALA A 31 -1.93 9.98 5.26
N SER A 32 -3.04 9.73 4.57
CA SER A 32 -4.14 10.70 4.55
C SER A 32 -4.78 10.81 5.94
N GLU A 33 -5.58 11.86 6.12
CA GLU A 33 -6.24 12.03 7.42
C GLU A 33 -7.18 10.88 7.75
N TYR A 34 -7.64 10.15 6.75
CA TYR A 34 -8.52 8.98 6.95
C TYR A 34 -7.77 7.65 6.95
N GLY A 35 -6.48 7.67 6.59
CA GLY A 35 -5.65 6.48 6.54
C GLY A 35 -5.12 6.08 7.91
N PRO A 36 -4.32 5.01 7.95
CA PRO A 36 -3.79 4.52 9.23
C PRO A 36 -2.78 5.43 9.91
N ALA A 37 -2.03 6.24 9.14
CA ALA A 37 -0.84 6.90 9.69
C ALA A 37 -1.13 7.82 10.87
N PRO A 38 -2.18 8.66 10.88
CA PRO A 38 -2.36 9.56 12.02
C PRO A 38 -2.50 8.84 13.36
N LYS A 39 -3.26 7.75 13.40
CA LYS A 39 -3.43 7.01 14.65
C LYS A 39 -2.18 6.21 15.02
N LEU A 40 -1.50 5.65 14.03
CA LEU A 40 -0.24 4.95 14.28
C LEU A 40 0.80 5.92 14.83
N GLU A 41 0.90 7.11 14.25
CA GLU A 41 1.84 8.13 14.71
C GLU A 41 1.57 8.48 16.16
N GLN A 42 0.32 8.77 16.50
CA GLN A 42 -0.07 9.14 17.85
C GLN A 42 0.30 8.04 18.85
N ASN A 43 -0.04 6.80 18.53
CA ASN A 43 0.21 5.69 19.44
C ASN A 43 1.68 5.34 19.56
N PHE A 44 2.43 5.35 18.45
CA PHE A 44 3.84 5.02 18.50
C PHE A 44 4.64 6.08 19.24
N GLU A 45 4.29 7.35 19.07
CA GLU A 45 4.99 8.44 19.76
C GLU A 45 4.85 8.32 21.28
N LYS A 46 3.72 7.81 21.77
CA LYS A 46 3.56 7.56 23.20
C LYS A 46 4.50 6.47 23.70
N GLU A 47 4.81 5.50 22.83
CA GLU A 47 5.64 4.36 23.17
C GLU A 47 7.14 4.68 23.07
N CYS A 48 7.52 5.45 22.06
CA CYS A 48 8.94 5.55 21.70
C CYS A 48 9.65 6.76 22.29
N GLY A 49 8.93 7.78 22.75
CA GLY A 49 9.57 9.03 23.13
C GLY A 49 10.25 9.69 21.93
N CYS A 50 9.66 9.56 20.76
CA CYS A 50 10.22 10.06 19.51
C CYS A 50 9.13 10.80 18.73
N ASP A 51 9.53 11.47 17.66
CA ASP A 51 8.60 12.03 16.67
C ASP A 51 8.58 11.10 15.47
N VAL A 52 7.41 10.86 14.93
CA VAL A 52 7.25 10.11 13.67
C VAL A 52 6.80 11.10 12.60
N LYS A 53 7.51 11.12 11.48
CA LYS A 53 7.16 11.98 10.36
C LYS A 53 6.85 11.11 9.15
N PHE A 54 5.56 11.01 8.82
CA PHE A 54 5.16 10.35 7.57
C PHE A 54 5.29 11.32 6.41
N VAL A 55 5.95 10.86 5.35
CA VAL A 55 6.13 11.64 4.12
C VAL A 55 5.37 10.92 3.01
N PRO A 56 4.22 11.45 2.59
CA PRO A 56 3.43 10.77 1.58
C PRO A 56 3.92 11.09 0.17
N LEU A 57 3.97 10.08 -0.67
CA LEU A 57 4.21 10.20 -2.10
C LEU A 57 2.92 9.79 -2.82
N ASP A 58 2.85 10.07 -4.12
CA ASP A 58 1.63 9.78 -4.88
C ASP A 58 1.20 8.31 -4.76
N ASP A 59 2.18 7.39 -4.88
CA ASP A 59 1.89 5.97 -4.70
C ASP A 59 3.23 5.25 -4.50
N SER A 60 3.19 3.93 -4.36
CA SER A 60 4.32 3.15 -3.88
C SER A 60 5.48 3.06 -4.87
N VAL A 61 5.20 2.97 -6.17
CA VAL A 61 6.31 2.91 -7.14
C VAL A 61 6.99 4.26 -7.21
N THR A 62 6.22 5.35 -7.19
CA THR A 62 6.78 6.71 -7.11
C THR A 62 7.65 6.85 -5.86
N MET A 63 7.18 6.33 -4.73
CA MET A 63 7.92 6.36 -3.47
C MET A 63 9.26 5.65 -3.61
N PHE A 64 9.25 4.44 -4.18
CA PHE A 64 10.47 3.66 -4.35
C PHE A 64 11.43 4.35 -5.31
N ASN A 65 10.92 4.92 -6.39
CA ASN A 65 11.77 5.63 -7.35
C ASN A 65 12.43 6.85 -6.70
N ARG A 66 11.69 7.58 -5.86
CA ARG A 66 12.27 8.69 -5.13
C ARG A 66 13.39 8.22 -4.20
N LEU A 67 13.16 7.12 -3.48
CA LEU A 67 14.18 6.57 -2.59
C LEU A 67 15.44 6.19 -3.37
N ARG A 68 15.26 5.58 -4.55
CA ARG A 68 16.43 5.22 -5.39
C ARG A 68 17.21 6.46 -5.83
N LEU A 69 16.50 7.52 -6.20
CA LEU A 69 17.17 8.75 -6.62
C LEU A 69 17.95 9.40 -5.48
N GLU A 70 17.40 9.36 -4.28
CA GLU A 70 18.07 9.93 -3.11
C GLU A 70 19.27 9.08 -2.65
N GLY A 71 19.17 7.77 -2.83
CA GLY A 71 20.22 6.85 -2.43
C GLY A 71 20.57 6.97 -0.96
N SER A 72 21.87 6.96 -0.65
CA SER A 72 22.33 7.06 0.75
C SER A 72 22.08 8.41 1.38
N LYS A 73 21.68 9.41 0.60
CA LYS A 73 21.37 10.75 1.11
C LYS A 73 19.93 10.89 1.56
N THR A 74 19.12 9.85 1.41
CA THR A 74 17.71 9.92 1.78
C THR A 74 17.55 10.22 3.26
N LYS A 75 16.48 10.94 3.59
CA LYS A 75 16.10 11.18 4.98
C LYS A 75 15.22 10.06 5.53
N ALA A 76 14.77 9.14 4.68
CA ALA A 76 13.86 8.08 5.11
C ALA A 76 14.57 7.09 6.02
N ASP A 77 13.91 6.69 7.10
CA ASP A 77 14.37 5.63 8.00
C ASP A 77 13.63 4.33 7.71
N VAL A 78 12.36 4.44 7.37
CA VAL A 78 11.48 3.30 7.07
C VAL A 78 10.66 3.65 5.84
N VAL A 79 10.39 2.66 5.02
CA VAL A 79 9.38 2.80 3.97
C VAL A 79 8.22 1.85 4.30
N VAL A 80 7.01 2.32 4.04
CA VAL A 80 5.79 1.54 4.21
C VAL A 80 5.12 1.48 2.85
N GLY A 81 5.06 0.28 2.27
CA GLY A 81 4.41 0.12 0.98
C GLY A 81 5.23 -0.55 -0.10
N ILE A 82 6.20 -1.40 0.26
CA ILE A 82 6.91 -2.22 -0.74
C ILE A 82 6.18 -3.56 -0.81
N ASP A 83 5.54 -3.83 -1.93
CA ASP A 83 4.75 -5.04 -2.02
C ASP A 83 5.49 -6.18 -2.69
N ASN A 84 4.85 -7.35 -2.69
CA ASN A 84 5.44 -8.56 -3.22
C ASN A 84 5.67 -8.50 -4.74
N PHE A 85 5.08 -7.54 -5.45
CA PHE A 85 5.33 -7.39 -6.89
C PHE A 85 6.51 -6.45 -7.18
N LEU A 86 6.80 -5.54 -6.27
CA LEU A 86 7.97 -4.66 -6.38
C LEU A 86 9.20 -5.28 -5.71
N GLN A 87 8.99 -6.19 -4.75
CA GLN A 87 10.02 -6.70 -3.86
C GLN A 87 11.14 -7.45 -4.58
N PRO A 88 10.86 -8.51 -5.36
CA PRO A 88 11.96 -9.39 -5.80
C PRO A 88 12.91 -8.78 -6.81
N UNK A 89 12.41 -8.01 -7.44
CA UNK A 89 13.24 -7.69 -8.49
C UNK A 89 13.86 -6.41 -8.35
N GLU A 90 13.15 -5.69 -7.85
CA GLU A 90 13.60 -4.30 -7.83
C GLU A 90 14.09 -3.90 -6.43
N ALA A 91 13.21 -4.06 -5.45
CA ALA A 91 13.54 -3.54 -4.11
C ALA A 91 14.66 -4.34 -3.45
N GLU A 92 14.60 -5.65 -3.55
CA GLU A 92 15.61 -6.51 -2.92
C GLU A 92 17.00 -6.28 -3.53
N LYS A 93 17.05 -6.12 -4.85
CA LYS A 93 18.32 -5.93 -5.56
C LYS A 93 18.86 -4.52 -5.47
N SER A 94 18.06 -3.58 -5.00
CA SER A 94 18.48 -2.18 -4.94
C SER A 94 19.60 -1.92 -3.96
N GLY A 95 19.72 -2.75 -2.92
CA GLY A 95 20.69 -2.54 -1.85
C GLY A 95 20.32 -1.42 -0.89
N LEU A 96 19.09 -0.91 -0.98
CA LEU A 96 18.67 0.24 -0.18
C LEU A 96 18.14 -0.15 1.20
N PHE A 97 17.87 -1.44 1.44
CA PHE A 97 17.18 -1.87 2.65
C PHE A 97 18.03 -2.78 3.49
N ALA A 98 17.90 -2.65 4.81
CA ALA A 98 18.59 -3.46 5.79
C ALA A 98 17.70 -4.63 6.24
N GLU A 99 18.33 -5.69 6.71
CA GLU A 99 17.60 -6.76 7.37
C GLU A 99 17.01 -6.21 8.67
N PHE A 100 15.76 -6.63 8.96
CA PHE A 100 15.15 -6.22 10.22
C PHE A 100 15.54 -7.20 11.33
N GLU A 101 15.52 -6.68 12.57
CA GLU A 101 15.70 -7.46 13.78
C GLU A 101 14.40 -7.50 14.59
N ALA A 102 13.38 -6.84 14.10
CA ALA A 102 12.06 -6.78 14.73
C ALA A 102 11.50 -8.18 14.94
N LYS A 103 10.88 -8.41 16.09
CA LYS A 103 10.28 -9.70 16.41
C LYS A 103 8.82 -9.71 15.96
N THR A 104 8.35 -10.89 15.57
CA THR A 104 6.97 -11.03 15.12
C THR A 104 6.46 -12.43 15.41
N LYS A 105 5.15 -12.54 15.67
CA LYS A 105 4.47 -13.81 15.78
C LYS A 105 4.16 -14.43 14.42
N LEU A 106 4.30 -13.64 13.36
CA LEU A 106 4.04 -14.10 12.00
C LEU A 106 5.18 -15.03 11.57
N GLU A 107 4.84 -16.22 11.09
CA GLU A 107 5.85 -17.12 10.53
C GLU A 107 6.23 -16.59 9.16
N THR A 108 7.48 -16.17 9.02
CA THR A 108 7.98 -15.64 7.77
C THR A 108 9.44 -15.97 7.62
N GLN A 109 9.86 -16.21 6.38
CA GLN A 109 11.27 -16.37 6.07
C GLN A 109 11.87 -15.08 5.52
N GLN A 110 11.07 -14.03 5.44
CA GLN A 110 11.56 -12.73 5.02
C GLN A 110 12.50 -12.15 6.05
N LYS A 111 13.55 -11.50 5.58
CA LYS A 111 14.53 -10.86 6.46
C LYS A 111 14.57 -9.35 6.27
N ILE A 112 14.07 -8.86 5.15
CA ILE A 112 14.12 -7.43 4.80
C ILE A 112 12.71 -6.82 4.80
N PHE A 113 11.73 -7.56 4.24
CA PHE A 113 10.39 -7.04 4.02
C PHE A 113 9.44 -7.58 5.07
N PHE A 114 8.87 -6.66 5.86
CA PHE A 114 8.08 -6.95 7.06
C PHE A 114 6.60 -6.74 6.72
N PRO A 115 5.82 -7.82 6.55
CA PRO A 115 4.44 -7.66 6.07
C PRO A 115 3.57 -6.95 7.10
N TYR A 116 2.62 -6.11 6.62
CA TYR A 116 1.70 -5.49 7.56
C TYR A 116 0.23 -5.63 7.15
N ASP A 117 -0.07 -5.87 5.88
CA ASP A 117 -1.44 -6.19 5.45
C ASP A 117 -1.40 -6.89 4.10
N THR A 118 -2.56 -7.44 3.70
CA THR A 118 -2.70 -8.08 2.39
C THR A 118 -4.02 -7.66 1.76
N GLY A 119 -4.11 -7.82 0.44
CA GLY A 119 -5.36 -7.60 -0.26
C GLY A 119 -5.35 -8.29 -1.61
N SER A 120 -6.50 -8.78 -2.04
CA SER A 120 -6.63 -9.36 -3.37
C SER A 120 -7.14 -8.28 -4.32
N TYR A 121 -6.50 -8.13 -5.47
CA TYR A 121 -6.94 -7.14 -6.46
C TYR A 121 -8.30 -7.53 -7.03
N ALA A 122 -9.14 -6.54 -7.21
CA ALA A 122 -10.45 -6.75 -7.81
C ALA A 122 -10.96 -5.43 -8.40
N PHE A 123 -11.85 -5.54 -9.36
CA PHE A 123 -12.55 -4.38 -9.88
C PHE A 123 -13.84 -4.19 -9.09
N ILE A 124 -14.05 -2.96 -8.65
CA ILE A 124 -15.20 -2.57 -7.82
C ILE A 124 -16.22 -1.90 -8.72
N TYR A 125 -17.50 -2.16 -8.48
CA TYR A 125 -18.59 -1.53 -9.19
C TYR A 125 -19.76 -1.27 -8.25
N ASP A 126 -20.65 -0.39 -8.69
CA ASP A 126 -21.90 -0.08 -7.98
C ASP A 126 -22.98 -0.98 -8.56
N LYS A 127 -23.47 -1.94 -7.76
CA LYS A 127 -24.43 -2.93 -8.29
C LYS A 127 -25.79 -2.33 -8.60
N GLU A 128 -26.07 -1.12 -8.11
CA GLU A 128 -27.31 -0.44 -8.47
C GLU A 128 -27.21 0.20 -9.85
N LYS A 129 -26.00 0.47 -10.34
CA LYS A 129 -25.78 1.08 -11.66
C LYS A 129 -25.39 0.07 -12.72
N LEU A 130 -24.52 -0.88 -12.38
CA LEU A 130 -24.04 -1.88 -13.32
C LEU A 130 -24.69 -3.22 -13.01
N LYS A 131 -25.66 -3.62 -13.84
CA LYS A 131 -26.45 -4.82 -13.59
C LYS A 131 -25.85 -6.08 -14.18
N ASN A 132 -24.92 -5.94 -15.11
CA ASN A 132 -24.30 -7.08 -15.78
C ASN A 132 -22.78 -6.95 -15.71
N PRO A 133 -22.20 -7.16 -14.51
CA PRO A 133 -20.76 -6.98 -14.37
C PRO A 133 -19.97 -8.06 -15.08
N PRO A 134 -18.71 -7.78 -15.43
CA PRO A 134 -17.88 -8.80 -16.08
C PRO A 134 -17.60 -9.95 -15.11
N LYS A 135 -17.52 -11.16 -15.63
CA LYS A 135 -17.30 -12.38 -14.84
C LYS A 135 -15.86 -12.86 -14.92
N SER A 136 -15.04 -12.18 -15.69
CA SER A 136 -13.64 -12.58 -15.87
C SER A 136 -12.82 -11.35 -16.22
N LEU A 137 -11.50 -11.45 -16.04
CA LEU A 137 -10.60 -10.40 -16.49
C LEU A 137 -10.70 -10.24 -18.00
N LYS A 138 -10.79 -11.35 -18.74
CA LYS A 138 -10.93 -11.27 -20.19
C LYS A 138 -12.19 -10.53 -20.59
N GLU A 139 -13.29 -10.79 -19.90
CA GLU A 139 -14.54 -10.09 -20.18
C GLU A 139 -14.41 -8.60 -19.90
N LEU A 140 -13.78 -8.22 -18.80
CA LEU A 140 -13.52 -6.80 -18.49
C LEU A 140 -12.75 -6.14 -19.62
N VAL A 141 -11.69 -6.80 -20.09
CA VAL A 141 -10.82 -6.26 -21.14
C VAL A 141 -11.57 -6.13 -22.47
N GLU A 142 -12.39 -7.12 -22.81
CA GLU A 142 -12.95 -7.23 -24.17
C GLU A 142 -14.28 -6.51 -24.35
N ARG A 143 -15.06 -6.32 -23.27
CA ARG A 143 -16.38 -5.70 -23.39
C ARG A 143 -16.24 -4.19 -23.53
N GLN A 144 -16.63 -3.68 -24.69
CA GLN A 144 -16.51 -2.25 -25.01
C GLN A 144 -17.63 -1.40 -24.40
N ASP A 145 -18.65 -2.05 -23.83
CA ASP A 145 -19.73 -1.34 -23.15
C ASP A 145 -19.38 -0.92 -21.72
N LEU A 146 -18.25 -1.37 -21.19
CA LEU A 146 -17.81 -1.04 -19.84
C LEU A 146 -16.80 0.10 -19.87
N LYS A 147 -16.93 1.04 -18.93
CA LYS A 147 -15.95 2.11 -18.74
C LYS A 147 -15.11 1.78 -17.52
N VAL A 148 -13.80 1.75 -17.70
CA VAL A 148 -12.86 1.26 -16.71
C VAL A 148 -11.85 2.34 -16.33
N ILE A 149 -11.51 2.40 -15.05
CA ILE A 149 -10.39 3.20 -14.54
C ILE A 149 -9.44 2.26 -13.80
N TYR A 150 -8.14 2.43 -14.04
CA TYR A 150 -7.13 1.70 -13.28
C TYR A 150 -5.91 2.60 -13.07
N GLN A 151 -4.90 2.08 -12.38
CA GLN A 151 -3.74 2.87 -11.98
C GLN A 151 -2.55 2.58 -12.87
N ASP A 152 -1.72 3.60 -13.06
CA ASP A 152 -0.53 3.56 -13.90
C ASP A 152 0.51 2.63 -13.28
N PRO A 153 0.94 1.59 -13.99
CA PRO A 153 1.94 0.68 -13.42
C PRO A 153 3.33 1.30 -13.24
N ARG A 154 3.56 2.49 -13.80
CA ARG A 154 4.84 3.19 -13.63
C ARG A 154 4.90 3.95 -12.32
N THR A 155 3.76 4.20 -11.67
CA THR A 155 3.72 5.02 -10.45
C THR A 155 3.04 4.31 -9.28
N SER A 156 2.16 3.34 -9.54
CA SER A 156 1.30 2.73 -8.54
C SER A 156 1.60 1.23 -8.40
N SER A 157 1.68 0.77 -7.15
CA SER A 157 1.83 -0.67 -6.90
C SER A 157 0.57 -1.43 -7.31
N VAL A 158 -0.61 -0.82 -7.17
CA VAL A 158 -1.85 -1.44 -7.62
C VAL A 158 -1.81 -1.59 -9.14
N GLY A 159 -1.37 -0.54 -9.83
CA GLY A 159 -1.18 -0.60 -11.28
C GLY A 159 -0.16 -1.64 -11.68
N ARG A 160 0.94 -1.74 -10.91
CA ARG A 160 1.96 -2.76 -11.15
C ARG A 160 1.36 -4.16 -10.98
N GLY A 161 0.52 -4.36 -9.96
CA GLY A 161 -0.19 -5.62 -9.77
C GLY A 161 -1.10 -5.96 -10.95
N PHE A 162 -1.76 -4.96 -11.51
CA PHE A 162 -2.61 -5.16 -12.69
C PHE A 162 -1.77 -5.56 -13.90
N LEU A 163 -0.59 -4.95 -14.05
CA LEU A 163 0.34 -5.36 -15.11
C LEU A 163 0.64 -6.85 -15.00
N MET A 164 0.92 -7.32 -13.79
CA MET A 164 1.19 -8.74 -13.54
C MET A 164 -0.04 -9.59 -13.86
N TRP A 165 -1.21 -9.14 -13.41
CA TRP A 165 -2.46 -9.89 -13.57
C TRP A 165 -2.79 -10.09 -15.05
N VAL A 166 -2.74 -9.02 -15.84
CA VAL A 166 -3.03 -9.11 -17.27
C VAL A 166 -2.04 -10.02 -17.98
N ASN A 167 -0.74 -9.88 -17.64
CA ASN A 167 0.27 -10.74 -18.27
C ASN A 167 0.13 -12.21 -17.86
N GLN A 168 -0.28 -12.47 -16.62
CA GLN A 168 -0.51 -13.83 -16.16
C GLN A 168 -1.69 -14.47 -16.92
N VAL A 169 -2.75 -13.70 -17.13
CA VAL A 169 -3.97 -14.23 -17.78
C VAL A 169 -3.79 -14.35 -19.29
N TYR A 170 -3.19 -13.35 -19.91
CA TYR A 170 -3.11 -13.27 -21.38
C TYR A 170 -1.80 -13.81 -21.96
N GLY A 171 -0.72 -13.89 -21.19
CA GLY A 171 0.56 -14.35 -21.70
C GLY A 171 1.00 -13.51 -22.89
N ASP A 172 1.37 -14.17 -23.97
CA ASP A 172 1.86 -13.49 -25.18
C ASP A 172 0.82 -12.59 -25.83
N GLU A 173 -0.44 -12.71 -25.47
CA GLU A 173 -1.51 -11.87 -26.00
C GLU A 173 -1.70 -10.58 -25.20
N ALA A 174 -0.91 -10.36 -24.16
CA ALA A 174 -1.05 -9.17 -23.31
C ALA A 174 -0.94 -7.85 -24.08
N PRO A 175 0.00 -7.69 -25.02
CA PRO A 175 0.05 -6.43 -25.79
C PRO A 175 -1.26 -6.11 -26.49
N THR A 176 -1.91 -7.12 -27.09
CA THR A 176 -3.20 -6.92 -27.74
C THR A 176 -4.29 -6.60 -26.70
N ALA A 177 -4.24 -7.28 -25.55
CA ALA A 177 -5.20 -7.03 -24.48
C ALA A 177 -5.15 -5.56 -24.02
N TRP A 178 -3.94 -5.02 -23.86
CA TRP A 178 -3.81 -3.62 -23.46
C TRP A 178 -4.43 -2.67 -24.47
N LYS A 179 -4.25 -2.92 -25.75
CA LYS A 179 -4.83 -2.07 -26.79
C LYS A 179 -6.37 -2.16 -26.77
N THR A 180 -6.89 -3.36 -26.56
CA THR A 180 -8.34 -3.55 -26.46
C THR A 180 -8.92 -2.83 -25.25
N LEU A 181 -8.27 -2.97 -24.10
CA LEU A 181 -8.70 -2.31 -22.86
C LEU A 181 -8.64 -0.79 -23.00
N ALA A 182 -7.61 -0.26 -23.67
CA ALA A 182 -7.44 1.17 -23.83
C ALA A 182 -8.64 1.82 -24.50
N LYS A 183 -9.31 1.10 -25.40
CA LYS A 183 -10.45 1.66 -26.11
C LYS A 183 -11.61 2.05 -25.20
N HIS A 184 -11.71 1.45 -24.02
CA HIS A 184 -12.77 1.78 -23.07
C HIS A 184 -12.26 2.13 -21.68
N THR A 185 -10.99 2.51 -21.58
CA THR A 185 -10.40 3.02 -20.36
C THR A 185 -10.62 4.54 -20.31
N VAL A 186 -11.30 5.01 -19.25
CA VAL A 186 -11.60 6.43 -19.09
C VAL A 186 -10.33 7.19 -18.75
N THR A 187 -9.56 6.66 -17.82
CA THR A 187 -8.29 7.26 -17.42
C THR A 187 -7.44 6.20 -16.73
N VAL A 188 -6.14 6.44 -16.75
CA VAL A 188 -5.16 5.69 -15.99
C VAL A 188 -4.53 6.70 -15.04
N GLY A 189 -4.84 6.58 -13.73
CA GLY A 189 -4.39 7.56 -12.76
C GLY A 189 -3.10 7.17 -12.09
N LYS A 190 -2.44 8.13 -11.49
CA LYS A 190 -1.11 7.88 -10.91
C LYS A 190 -1.16 7.18 -9.56
N GLY A 191 -2.32 7.12 -8.89
CA GLY A 191 -2.43 6.45 -7.61
C GLY A 191 -3.85 6.02 -7.29
N TRP A 192 -3.95 5.19 -6.24
CA TRP A 192 -5.23 4.62 -5.85
C TRP A 192 -6.23 5.69 -5.42
N SER A 193 -5.81 6.67 -4.63
CA SER A 193 -6.73 7.69 -4.12
C SER A 193 -7.41 8.43 -5.23
N GLU A 194 -6.63 8.84 -6.24
CA GLU A 194 -7.15 9.60 -7.38
C GLU A 194 -8.17 8.78 -8.17
N THR A 195 -7.82 7.53 -8.44
CA THR A 195 -8.66 6.70 -9.32
C THR A 195 -9.94 6.24 -8.62
N TYR A 196 -9.82 5.84 -7.36
CA TYR A 196 -11.00 5.43 -6.63
C TYR A 196 -11.98 6.61 -6.45
N GLY A 197 -11.42 7.79 -6.19
CA GLY A 197 -12.23 9.01 -6.09
C GLY A 197 -12.97 9.31 -7.38
N ALA A 198 -12.31 9.16 -8.52
CA ALA A 198 -12.95 9.38 -9.82
C ALA A 198 -14.12 8.42 -10.03
N PHE A 199 -13.92 7.16 -9.68
CA PHE A 199 -14.99 6.17 -9.76
C PHE A 199 -16.18 6.56 -8.88
N LEU A 200 -15.92 7.00 -7.65
CA LEU A 200 -17.01 7.38 -6.74
C LEU A 200 -17.78 8.58 -7.26
N LYS A 201 -17.16 9.42 -8.06
CA LYS A 201 -17.84 10.54 -8.72
C LYS A 201 -18.65 10.11 -9.95
N GLY A 202 -18.62 8.82 -10.28
CA GLY A 202 -19.40 8.30 -11.39
C GLY A 202 -18.69 8.34 -12.73
N GLU A 203 -17.37 8.50 -12.77
CA GLU A 203 -16.64 8.65 -14.02
C GLU A 203 -16.41 7.33 -14.75
N SER A 204 -16.59 6.20 -14.07
CA SER A 204 -16.43 4.89 -14.70
C SER A 204 -17.42 3.90 -14.11
N ASP A 205 -17.59 2.76 -14.80
CA ASP A 205 -18.41 1.68 -14.30
C ASP A 205 -17.66 0.81 -13.29
N LEU A 206 -16.35 0.65 -13.48
CA LEU A 206 -15.51 -0.17 -12.61
C LEU A 206 -14.19 0.54 -12.37
N VAL A 207 -13.60 0.25 -11.21
CA VAL A 207 -12.28 0.76 -10.87
C VAL A 207 -11.49 -0.36 -10.21
N LEU A 208 -10.20 -0.41 -10.51
CA LEU A 208 -9.31 -1.38 -9.88
C LEU A 208 -9.06 -1.00 -8.42
N SER A 209 -9.29 -1.96 -7.53
CA SER A 209 -9.05 -1.80 -6.10
C SER A 209 -8.83 -3.18 -5.49
N TYR A 210 -9.54 -3.51 -4.40
CA TYR A 210 -9.35 -4.74 -3.65
C TYR A 210 -10.69 -5.36 -3.28
N THR A 211 -10.68 -6.68 -3.05
CA THR A 211 -11.89 -7.38 -2.60
C THR A 211 -12.41 -6.85 -1.27
N THR A 212 -11.56 -6.19 -0.48
CA THR A 212 -11.97 -5.64 0.82
C THR A 212 -12.64 -4.27 0.70
N SER A 213 -12.53 -3.60 -0.45
CA SER A 213 -13.04 -2.24 -0.59
C SER A 213 -14.51 -2.07 -0.20
N PRO A 214 -15.40 -3.04 -0.43
CA PRO A 214 -16.79 -2.87 0.01
C PRO A 214 -16.95 -2.59 1.51
N LEU A 215 -16.01 -3.05 2.35
CA LEU A 215 -16.10 -2.81 3.80
C LEU A 215 -16.08 -1.34 4.15
N TYR A 216 -15.29 -0.54 3.43
CA TYR A 216 -15.25 0.91 3.68
C TYR A 216 -16.66 1.50 3.62
N HIS A 217 -17.40 1.14 2.58
CA HIS A 217 -18.71 1.71 2.34
C HIS A 217 -19.75 1.19 3.34
N LYS A 218 -19.60 -0.08 3.76
CA LYS A 218 -20.46 -0.62 4.81
C LYS A 218 -20.22 0.10 6.13
N TRP A 219 -18.97 0.31 6.49
CA TRP A 219 -18.62 0.92 7.78
C TRP A 219 -18.98 2.40 7.85
N HIS A 220 -18.71 3.13 6.76
CA HIS A 220 -18.76 4.61 6.83
C HIS A 220 -19.99 5.20 6.15
N GLU A 221 -20.62 4.45 5.25
CA GLU A 221 -21.76 4.96 4.49
C GLU A 221 -23.03 4.11 4.67
N ASN A 222 -22.91 3.03 5.41
CA ASN A 222 -24.01 2.12 5.70
C ASN A 222 -24.71 1.65 4.40
N THR A 223 -23.89 1.27 3.42
CA THR A 223 -24.41 0.80 2.15
C THR A 223 -23.61 -0.42 1.69
N ASP A 224 -24.30 -1.33 1.01
CA ASP A 224 -23.67 -2.51 0.42
C ASP A 224 -23.73 -2.47 -1.10
N LYS A 225 -23.92 -1.29 -1.68
CA LYS A 225 -24.05 -1.21 -3.15
C LYS A 225 -22.72 -1.39 -3.90
N TYR A 226 -21.58 -1.14 -3.24
CA TYR A 226 -20.29 -1.32 -3.88
C TYR A 226 -19.80 -2.74 -3.63
N VAL A 227 -19.47 -3.44 -4.70
CA VAL A 227 -19.06 -4.85 -4.61
C VAL A 227 -17.86 -5.11 -5.51
N ALA A 228 -17.12 -6.16 -5.17
CA ALA A 228 -16.01 -6.61 -5.99
C ALA A 228 -16.52 -7.67 -6.98
N ALA A 229 -16.10 -7.55 -8.24
CA ALA A 229 -16.47 -8.51 -9.26
C ALA A 229 -15.60 -9.76 -9.14
N PRO A 230 -16.19 -10.95 -8.86
CA PRO A 230 -15.39 -12.17 -8.86
C PRO A 230 -15.02 -12.54 -10.29
N PHE A 231 -13.73 -12.82 -10.52
CA PHE A 231 -13.24 -13.18 -11.86
C PHE A 231 -12.89 -14.66 -11.92
N GLU A 232 -13.30 -15.31 -12.97
CA GLU A 232 -13.13 -16.75 -13.16
C GLU A 232 -11.66 -17.18 -13.15
N GLU A 233 -10.76 -16.33 -13.67
CA GLU A 233 -9.34 -16.64 -13.70
C GLU A 233 -8.71 -16.66 -12.32
N GLY A 234 -9.31 -15.95 -11.37
CA GLY A 234 -8.76 -15.78 -10.05
C GLY A 234 -8.15 -14.40 -9.87
N HIS A 235 -7.75 -14.13 -8.64
CA HIS A 235 -7.27 -12.82 -8.20
C HIS A 235 -5.85 -12.94 -7.66
N LEU A 236 -5.01 -11.95 -7.95
CA LEU A 236 -3.66 -11.88 -7.39
C LEU A 236 -3.72 -11.27 -5.99
N VAL A 237 -2.88 -11.78 -5.10
CA VAL A 237 -2.80 -11.28 -3.72
C VAL A 237 -1.60 -10.36 -3.60
N GLN A 238 -1.84 -9.14 -3.11
CA GLN A 238 -0.80 -8.21 -2.75
C GLN A 238 -0.47 -8.37 -1.27
N VAL A 239 0.82 -8.48 -0.97
CA VAL A 239 1.31 -8.42 0.41
C VAL A 239 2.09 -7.11 0.54
N GLU A 240 1.65 -6.24 1.44
CA GLU A 240 2.33 -4.96 1.64
C GLU A 240 3.31 -5.07 2.79
N ASN A 241 4.51 -4.55 2.59
CA ASN A 241 5.60 -4.65 3.55
C ASN A 241 6.16 -3.29 3.92
N ALA A 242 6.67 -3.21 5.15
CA ALA A 242 7.56 -2.14 5.57
C ALA A 242 9.00 -2.64 5.47
N ALA A 243 9.94 -1.71 5.31
CA ALA A 243 11.36 -2.05 5.25
C ALA A 243 12.19 -0.93 5.86
N ILE A 244 13.31 -1.31 6.45
CA ILE A 244 14.23 -0.36 7.08
C ILE A 244 15.25 0.10 6.05
N VAL A 245 15.42 1.41 5.92
CA VAL A 245 16.37 1.99 4.97
C VAL A 245 17.78 1.76 5.49
N LYS A 246 18.65 1.23 4.64
CA LYS A 246 19.98 0.79 5.03
C LYS A 246 20.83 1.93 5.59
N SER A 247 20.69 3.15 5.06
CA SER A 247 21.48 4.31 5.50
C SER A 247 20.92 4.98 6.75
N SER A 248 19.80 4.50 7.29
CA SER A 248 19.19 5.11 8.46
C SER A 248 20.13 5.11 9.66
N GLN A 249 20.16 6.23 10.38
CA GLN A 249 20.87 6.34 11.66
C GLN A 249 19.94 6.00 12.83
N GLN A 250 18.71 5.54 12.55
CA GLN A 250 17.69 5.26 13.56
C GLN A 250 17.24 3.80 13.48
N LYS A 251 18.18 2.87 13.25
CA LYS A 251 17.77 1.48 12.99
C LYS A 251 17.09 0.82 14.19
N ALA A 252 17.55 1.12 15.43
CA ALA A 252 16.88 0.55 16.60
C ALA A 252 15.44 1.04 16.69
N LEU A 253 15.22 2.33 16.46
CA LEU A 253 13.87 2.90 16.48
C LEU A 253 13.04 2.35 15.33
N ALA A 254 13.65 2.16 14.16
CA ALA A 254 12.96 1.59 13.00
C ALA A 254 12.48 0.17 13.29
N ASN A 255 13.34 -0.65 13.93
CA ASN A 255 12.93 -2.00 14.32
C ASN A 255 11.79 -1.98 15.34
N GLN A 256 11.85 -1.06 16.29
CA GLN A 256 10.77 -0.88 17.26
C GLN A 256 9.46 -0.53 16.54
N PHE A 257 9.53 0.32 15.51
CA PHE A 257 8.36 0.71 14.73
C PHE A 257 7.78 -0.51 13.98
N LEU A 258 8.63 -1.36 13.41
CA LEU A 258 8.15 -2.56 12.74
C LEU A 258 7.42 -3.49 13.72
N GLU A 259 8.00 -3.72 14.90
CA GLU A 259 7.33 -4.52 15.92
C GLU A 259 5.99 -3.92 16.30
N PHE A 260 5.94 -2.60 16.41
CA PHE A 260 4.71 -1.88 16.74
C PHE A 260 3.62 -2.15 15.70
N LEU A 261 3.97 -2.26 14.41
CA LEU A 261 2.97 -2.51 13.37
C LEU A 261 2.25 -3.84 13.57
N HIS A 262 2.84 -4.80 14.27
CA HIS A 262 2.25 -6.11 14.51
C HIS A 262 1.48 -6.21 15.81
N LYS A 263 1.45 -5.16 16.62
CA LYS A 263 0.62 -5.19 17.83
C LYS A 263 -0.85 -5.27 17.45
N PRO A 264 -1.69 -5.93 18.27
CA PRO A 264 -3.11 -6.06 17.92
C PRO A 264 -3.80 -4.74 17.63
N GLU A 265 -3.52 -3.69 18.43
CA GLU A 265 -4.14 -2.39 18.19
C GLU A 265 -3.69 -1.79 16.87
N SER A 266 -2.40 -1.93 16.52
CA SER A 266 -1.88 -1.44 15.25
C SER A 266 -2.47 -2.19 14.07
N GLN A 267 -2.58 -3.52 14.18
CA GLN A 267 -3.19 -4.32 13.12
C GLN A 267 -4.66 -3.95 12.92
N HIS A 268 -5.36 -3.64 14.02
CA HIS A 268 -6.73 -3.13 13.91
C HIS A 268 -6.77 -1.79 13.16
N ILE A 269 -5.89 -0.86 13.55
CA ILE A 269 -5.83 0.45 12.91
C ILE A 269 -5.51 0.31 11.42
N ILE A 270 -4.51 -0.50 11.10
CA ILE A 270 -4.10 -0.67 9.70
C ILE A 270 -5.24 -1.30 8.90
N SER A 271 -5.79 -2.42 9.37
CA SER A 271 -6.82 -3.11 8.60
C SER A 271 -8.08 -2.26 8.46
N TYR A 272 -8.49 -1.57 9.52
CA TYR A 272 -9.70 -0.77 9.46
C TYR A 272 -9.53 0.47 8.58
N HIS A 273 -8.42 1.20 8.73
CA HIS A 273 -8.24 2.48 8.03
C HIS A 273 -7.65 2.32 6.64
N ASN A 274 -6.86 1.26 6.40
CA ASN A 274 -6.35 0.97 5.06
C ASN A 274 -7.29 0.06 4.28
N VAL A 275 -8.26 -0.52 4.96
CA VAL A 275 -9.27 -1.44 4.44
C VAL A 275 -8.58 -2.59 3.70
N MET A 276 -7.65 -3.23 4.41
CA MET A 276 -6.89 -4.37 3.92
C MET A 276 -6.93 -5.47 4.97
N ASN A 277 -6.72 -6.71 4.55
CA ASN A 277 -6.70 -7.82 5.49
C ASN A 277 -5.51 -7.71 6.42
N PRO A 278 -5.70 -7.94 7.72
CA PRO A 278 -4.56 -7.95 8.65
C PRO A 278 -3.67 -9.17 8.41
N VAL A 279 -2.40 -9.07 8.79
CA VAL A 279 -1.52 -10.25 8.78
C VAL A 279 -1.58 -11.02 10.08
N LEU A 280 -2.02 -10.38 11.16
CA LEU A 280 -2.28 -11.02 12.46
C LEU A 280 -3.68 -10.62 12.88
N THR A 281 -4.46 -11.57 13.37
CA THR A 281 -5.90 -11.36 13.53
C THR A 281 -6.34 -11.02 14.94
N ASP A 282 -5.46 -11.08 15.93
CA ASP A 282 -5.83 -10.72 17.30
C ASP A 282 -6.28 -9.26 17.37
N GLY A 283 -7.48 -9.02 17.89
CA GLY A 283 -8.01 -7.68 18.09
C GLY A 283 -8.55 -7.00 16.84
N VAL A 284 -8.63 -7.71 15.73
CA VAL A 284 -9.05 -7.15 14.45
C VAL A 284 -10.56 -7.34 14.28
N ASP A 285 -11.17 -6.41 13.53
CA ASP A 285 -12.60 -6.44 13.24
C ASP A 285 -12.98 -7.77 12.56
N PRO A 286 -13.98 -8.49 13.09
CA PRO A 286 -14.38 -9.79 12.51
C PRO A 286 -14.94 -9.69 11.09
N ALA A 287 -15.26 -8.49 10.61
CA ALA A 287 -15.80 -8.33 9.25
C ALA A 287 -14.84 -8.85 8.19
N PHE A 288 -13.53 -8.79 8.43
CA PHE A 288 -12.57 -9.32 7.45
C PHE A 288 -12.71 -10.82 7.26
N ALA A 289 -12.89 -11.56 8.35
CA ALA A 289 -13.07 -13.03 8.26
C ALA A 289 -14.41 -13.39 7.60
N ALA A 290 -15.38 -12.50 7.65
CA ALA A 290 -16.71 -12.75 7.10
C ALA A 290 -16.82 -12.40 5.61
N MET A 291 -15.77 -11.85 4.99
CA MET A 291 -15.80 -11.50 3.58
C MET A 291 -15.90 -12.74 2.70
N PRO A 292 -16.51 -12.61 1.51
CA PRO A 292 -16.52 -13.74 0.57
C PRO A 292 -15.10 -14.18 0.21
N THR A 293 -14.93 -15.47 -0.05
CA THR A 293 -13.67 -16.03 -0.50
C THR A 293 -13.59 -15.94 -2.02
N TYR A 294 -12.45 -15.51 -2.52
CA TYR A 294 -12.23 -15.38 -3.97
C TYR A 294 -11.14 -16.36 -4.39
N LYS A 295 -11.28 -16.89 -5.62
CA LYS A 295 -10.25 -17.73 -6.19
C LYS A 295 -8.95 -16.93 -6.32
N THR A 296 -7.81 -17.53 -5.95
CA THR A 296 -6.52 -16.85 -6.09
C THR A 296 -5.69 -17.49 -7.21
N ILE A 297 -4.84 -16.69 -7.81
CA ILE A 297 -3.88 -17.14 -8.82
C ILE A 297 -2.52 -17.24 -8.15
N GLU A 298 -1.85 -18.38 -8.31
CA GLU A 298 -0.45 -18.49 -7.92
C GLU A 298 0.40 -17.75 -8.95
N PHE A 299 1.30 -16.91 -8.46
CA PHE A 299 2.07 -16.04 -9.35
C PHE A 299 3.49 -15.93 -8.83
N THR A 300 4.45 -16.17 -9.73
CA THR A 300 5.86 -15.97 -9.44
C THR A 300 6.31 -14.69 -10.14
N PRO A 301 6.77 -13.68 -9.38
CA PRO A 301 7.21 -12.43 -10.02
C PRO A 301 8.32 -12.71 -11.03
N PRO A 302 8.26 -12.07 -12.19
CA PRO A 302 9.26 -12.28 -13.23
C PRO A 302 10.53 -11.48 -12.95
N THR A 303 11.52 -11.64 -13.82
CA THR A 303 12.74 -10.85 -13.74
C THR A 303 12.47 -9.38 -14.01
N THR A 304 13.41 -8.53 -13.60
CA THR A 304 13.34 -7.10 -13.87
C THR A 304 13.24 -6.81 -15.36
N GLU A 305 13.99 -7.56 -16.19
CA GLU A 305 13.93 -7.38 -17.64
C GLU A 305 12.54 -7.67 -18.19
N THR A 306 11.91 -8.73 -17.72
CA THR A 306 10.54 -9.05 -18.14
C THR A 306 9.57 -7.95 -17.74
N ILE A 307 9.71 -7.42 -16.53
CA ILE A 307 8.84 -6.33 -16.09
C ILE A 307 9.04 -5.11 -16.98
N GLN A 308 10.28 -4.79 -17.33
CA GLN A 308 10.53 -3.64 -18.21
C GLN A 308 9.89 -3.84 -19.59
N LYS A 309 9.95 -5.08 -20.11
CA LYS A 309 9.28 -5.39 -21.38
C LYS A 309 7.77 -5.22 -21.24
N TRP A 310 7.20 -5.71 -20.16
CA TRP A 310 5.75 -5.60 -19.94
C TRP A 310 5.32 -4.13 -19.83
N LEU A 311 6.12 -3.31 -19.15
CA LEU A 311 5.84 -1.87 -19.04
C LEU A 311 5.90 -1.20 -20.41
N ALA A 312 6.90 -1.56 -21.22
CA ALA A 312 7.01 -1.01 -22.57
C ALA A 312 5.81 -1.40 -23.42
N ASP A 313 5.40 -2.67 -23.36
CA ASP A 313 4.24 -3.14 -24.10
C ASP A 313 2.98 -2.40 -23.68
N TRP A 314 2.81 -2.22 -22.37
CA TRP A 314 1.67 -1.47 -21.86
C TRP A 314 1.69 -0.02 -22.37
N SER A 315 2.86 0.63 -22.34
CA SER A 315 2.99 2.01 -22.79
C SER A 315 2.59 2.20 -24.25
N LYS A 316 2.84 1.19 -25.08
CA LYS A 316 2.52 1.26 -26.51
C LYS A 316 1.02 1.24 -26.79
N SER A 317 0.19 0.94 -25.80
CA SER A 317 -1.26 0.88 -25.99
C SER A 317 -1.92 2.26 -25.98
N TRP A 318 -1.16 3.30 -25.71
CA TRP A 318 -1.65 4.68 -25.60
C TRP A 318 -1.17 5.59 -26.72
#